data_0b8d49b5489f083374841a7634fcf1ed
#
_entry.id   0b8d49b5489f083374841a7634fcf1ed
#
_cell.length_a   1.000
_cell.length_b   1.000
_cell.length_c   1.000
_cell.angle_alpha   90.00
_cell.angle_beta   90.00
_cell.angle_gamma   90.00
#
_symmetry.space_group_name_H-M   'P 1'
#
loop_
_entity.id
_entity.type
_entity.pdbx_description
1 polymer ?
#
loop_
_entity_poly.entity_id
_entity_poly.type
_entity_poly.pdbx_seq_one_letter_code
_entity_poly.pdbx_strand_id
1 'polypeptide(L)'
;MEKLRETFKRKLPIILVDDFREYEADFVYPAEIVEAEVMNFMISKGKGLLCVAADEDNLLERGFFKLPSNLKMGETNFFITVDWGNGTGIS
;
A
#
# COMPACT_ATOMS: atom_id res chain seq x y z
N MET A 1 18.05 9.44 -4.52
CA MET A 1 17.27 9.76 -3.30
C MET A 1 16.67 11.14 -3.33
N GLU A 2 17.43 12.13 -3.80
CA GLU A 2 16.90 13.50 -3.91
C GLU A 2 15.69 13.60 -4.83
N LYS A 3 15.72 12.92 -5.96
CA LYS A 3 14.60 12.91 -6.90
C LYS A 3 13.34 12.30 -6.30
N LEU A 4 13.48 11.27 -5.48
CA LEU A 4 12.35 10.67 -4.79
C LEU A 4 11.74 11.64 -3.79
N ARG A 5 12.58 12.30 -2.99
CA ARG A 5 12.12 13.30 -2.02
C ARG A 5 11.39 14.45 -2.70
N GLU A 6 11.95 14.94 -3.81
CA GLU A 6 11.31 16.00 -4.58
C GLU A 6 9.94 15.59 -5.09
N THR A 7 9.83 14.38 -5.63
CA THR A 7 8.57 13.85 -6.12
C THR A 7 7.52 13.78 -5.01
N PHE A 8 7.90 13.26 -3.85
CA PHE A 8 6.98 13.15 -2.71
C PHE A 8 6.60 14.53 -2.13
N LYS A 9 7.53 15.49 -2.12
CA LYS A 9 7.22 16.86 -1.70
C LYS A 9 6.18 17.50 -2.60
N ARG A 10 6.15 17.12 -3.87
CA ARG A 10 5.16 17.59 -4.84
C ARG A 10 3.87 16.78 -4.78
N LYS A 11 3.72 15.92 -3.79
CA LYS A 11 2.55 15.08 -3.57
C LYS A 11 2.24 14.16 -4.75
N LEU A 12 3.29 13.65 -5.36
CA LEU A 12 3.18 12.71 -6.47
C LEU A 12 3.69 11.33 -6.04
N PRO A 13 2.93 10.27 -6.29
CA PRO A 13 3.44 8.92 -6.07
C PRO A 13 4.47 8.57 -7.15
N ILE A 14 5.29 7.58 -6.84
CA ILE A 14 6.17 6.99 -7.84
C ILE A 14 5.50 5.73 -8.39
N ILE A 15 6.02 5.27 -9.52
CA ILE A 15 5.60 3.99 -10.09
C ILE A 15 6.74 3.01 -9.91
N LEU A 16 6.48 1.94 -9.18
CA LEU A 16 7.41 0.86 -8.97
C LEU A 16 7.05 -0.27 -9.93
N VAL A 17 8.00 -0.66 -10.76
CA VAL A 17 7.77 -1.69 -11.78
C VAL A 17 8.46 -2.97 -11.39
N ASP A 18 7.74 -4.07 -11.40
CA ASP A 18 8.26 -5.41 -11.21
C ASP A 18 8.13 -6.17 -12.52
N ASP A 19 9.25 -6.38 -13.19
CA ASP A 19 9.28 -7.10 -14.45
C ASP A 19 9.80 -8.54 -14.32
N PHE A 20 9.93 -9.02 -13.09
CA PHE A 20 10.43 -10.38 -12.82
C PHE A 20 9.35 -11.35 -12.34
N ARG A 21 8.56 -10.94 -11.35
CA ARG A 21 7.62 -11.84 -10.68
C ARG A 21 6.21 -11.73 -11.23
N GLU A 22 5.66 -10.55 -11.14
CA GLU A 22 4.23 -10.34 -11.40
C GLU A 22 3.96 -9.52 -12.65
N TYR A 23 5.01 -8.93 -13.22
CA TYR A 23 4.89 -8.04 -14.38
C TYR A 23 3.90 -6.91 -14.12
N GLU A 24 3.93 -6.37 -12.91
CA GLU A 24 3.03 -5.32 -12.46
C GLU A 24 3.75 -4.00 -12.24
N ALA A 25 2.96 -2.95 -12.19
CA ALA A 25 3.43 -1.63 -11.81
C ALA A 25 2.50 -1.08 -10.75
N ASP A 26 3.06 -0.57 -9.67
CA ASP A 26 2.30 -0.07 -8.54
C ASP A 26 2.59 1.39 -8.28
N PHE A 27 1.55 2.16 -7.90
CA PHE A 27 1.78 3.46 -7.29
C PHE A 27 2.29 3.25 -5.87
N VAL A 28 3.33 3.99 -5.50
CA VAL A 28 3.93 3.91 -4.15
C VAL A 28 4.11 5.30 -3.59
N TYR A 29 3.76 5.46 -2.33
CA TYR A 29 3.90 6.73 -1.61
C TYR A 29 4.18 6.44 -0.13
N PRO A 30 5.02 7.25 0.54
CA PRO A 30 5.30 7.02 1.97
C PRO A 30 4.05 7.17 2.82
N ALA A 31 3.74 6.13 3.59
CA ALA A 31 2.54 6.12 4.43
C ALA A 31 2.56 7.18 5.53
N GLU A 32 3.75 7.55 6.03
CA GLU A 32 3.89 8.54 7.11
C GLU A 32 3.40 9.93 6.75
N ILE A 33 3.45 10.27 5.47
CA ILE A 33 3.13 11.64 5.02
C ILE A 33 1.97 11.68 4.04
N VAL A 34 1.31 10.55 3.82
CA VAL A 34 0.22 10.49 2.85
C VAL A 34 -0.98 11.30 3.32
N GLU A 35 -1.55 12.05 2.39
CA GLU A 35 -2.76 12.82 2.62
C GLU A 35 -3.88 12.26 1.75
N ALA A 36 -5.12 12.60 2.09
CA ALA A 36 -6.30 12.08 1.40
C ALA A 36 -6.26 12.32 -0.10
N GLU A 37 -5.74 13.47 -0.54
CA GLU A 37 -5.69 13.78 -1.98
C GLU A 37 -4.77 12.84 -2.75
N VAL A 38 -3.65 12.40 -2.14
CA VAL A 38 -2.73 11.46 -2.78
C VAL A 38 -3.36 10.08 -2.84
N MET A 39 -4.00 9.65 -1.76
CA MET A 39 -4.71 8.38 -1.72
C MET A 39 -5.80 8.34 -2.77
N ASN A 40 -6.57 9.41 -2.87
CA ASN A 40 -7.62 9.52 -3.88
C ASN A 40 -7.06 9.44 -5.30
N PHE A 41 -5.93 10.09 -5.54
CA PHE A 41 -5.26 10.02 -6.84
C PHE A 41 -4.89 8.57 -7.17
N MET A 42 -4.25 7.88 -6.21
CA MET A 42 -3.80 6.50 -6.42
C MET A 42 -4.97 5.56 -6.70
N ILE A 43 -6.06 5.71 -5.94
CA ILE A 43 -7.26 4.89 -6.14
C ILE A 43 -7.92 5.18 -7.48
N SER A 44 -8.09 6.46 -7.78
CA SER A 44 -8.82 6.87 -9.00
C SER A 44 -8.06 6.52 -10.28
N LYS A 45 -6.75 6.64 -10.26
CA LYS A 45 -5.92 6.40 -11.44
C LYS A 45 -5.43 4.96 -11.53
N GLY A 46 -5.03 4.38 -10.39
CA GLY A 46 -4.54 3.02 -10.35
C GLY A 46 -5.62 1.97 -10.41
N LYS A 47 -6.77 2.26 -9.80
CA LYS A 47 -7.94 1.38 -9.78
C LYS A 47 -7.66 -0.01 -9.20
N GLY A 48 -6.62 -0.10 -8.40
CA GLY A 48 -6.24 -1.34 -7.75
C GLY A 48 -6.60 -1.33 -6.28
N LEU A 49 -6.03 -2.27 -5.56
CA LEU A 49 -6.21 -2.39 -4.12
C LEU A 49 -5.25 -1.45 -3.40
N LEU A 50 -5.79 -0.65 -2.48
CA LEU A 50 -4.96 0.23 -1.66
C LEU A 50 -4.42 -0.56 -0.47
N CYS A 51 -3.11 -0.69 -0.39
CA CYS A 51 -2.45 -1.46 0.65
C CYS A 51 -1.41 -0.62 1.37
N VAL A 52 -1.11 -0.97 2.62
CA VAL A 52 0.06 -0.44 3.32
C VAL A 52 1.03 -1.58 3.59
N ALA A 53 2.29 -1.36 3.27
CA ALA A 53 3.36 -2.31 3.58
C ALA A 53 4.01 -1.90 4.89
N ALA A 54 4.11 -2.84 5.82
CA ALA A 54 4.68 -2.60 7.13
C ALA A 54 5.33 -3.87 7.67
N ASP A 55 6.18 -3.73 8.68
CA ASP A 55 6.80 -4.87 9.33
C ASP A 55 5.77 -5.74 10.02
N GLU A 56 5.92 -7.04 9.91
CA GLU A 56 5.01 -8.02 10.50
C GLU A 56 4.86 -7.81 12.01
N ASP A 57 5.98 -7.66 12.72
CA ASP A 57 5.94 -7.48 14.18
C ASP A 57 5.15 -6.23 14.58
N ASN A 58 5.34 -5.16 13.82
CA ASN A 58 4.63 -3.91 14.06
C ASN A 58 3.12 -4.08 13.86
N LEU A 59 2.73 -4.80 12.84
CA LEU A 59 1.31 -5.08 12.58
C LEU A 59 0.70 -5.94 13.67
N LEU A 60 1.38 -6.99 14.08
CA LEU A 60 0.91 -7.89 15.13
C LEU A 60 0.74 -7.17 16.47
N GLU A 61 1.70 -6.32 16.83
CA GLU A 61 1.64 -5.51 18.06
C GLU A 61 0.42 -4.58 18.09
N ARG A 62 -0.01 -4.13 16.91
CA ARG A 62 -1.17 -3.24 16.79
C ARG A 62 -2.50 -3.99 16.70
N GLY A 63 -2.46 -5.30 16.78
CA GLY A 63 -3.67 -6.12 16.77
C GLY A 63 -4.12 -6.57 15.40
N PHE A 64 -3.35 -6.29 14.36
CA PHE A 64 -3.65 -6.83 13.04
C PHE A 64 -3.20 -8.29 12.97
N PHE A 65 -3.87 -9.08 12.16
CA PHE A 65 -3.51 -10.49 12.01
C PHE A 65 -3.55 -10.89 10.53
N LYS A 66 -2.81 -11.95 10.23
CA LYS A 66 -2.69 -12.45 8.87
C LYS A 66 -3.97 -13.13 8.41
N LEU A 67 -4.27 -12.98 7.12
CA LEU A 67 -5.31 -13.77 6.51
C LEU A 67 -4.85 -15.23 6.42
N PRO A 68 -5.76 -16.19 6.63
CA PRO A 68 -5.43 -17.60 6.39
C PRO A 68 -5.05 -17.80 4.92
N SER A 69 -3.95 -18.47 4.67
CA SER A 69 -3.53 -18.72 3.30
C SER A 69 -2.60 -19.92 3.23
N ASN A 70 -2.52 -20.51 2.04
CA ASN A 70 -1.58 -21.56 1.70
C ASN A 70 -0.45 -20.98 0.86
N LEU A 71 0.06 -19.82 1.27
CA LEU A 71 1.09 -19.11 0.52
C LEU A 71 2.34 -19.94 0.31
N LYS A 72 2.81 -19.93 -0.92
CA LYS A 72 4.10 -20.48 -1.28
C LYS A 72 5.17 -19.42 -1.05
N MET A 73 6.45 -19.84 -1.01
CA MET A 73 7.55 -18.91 -0.90
C MET A 73 7.48 -17.86 -2.01
N GLY A 74 7.58 -16.60 -1.62
CA GLY A 74 7.58 -15.47 -2.57
C GLY A 74 6.21 -14.88 -2.87
N GLU A 75 5.13 -15.46 -2.38
CA GLU A 75 3.80 -14.87 -2.53
C GLU A 75 3.54 -13.79 -1.49
N THR A 76 2.61 -12.88 -1.80
CA THR A 76 2.27 -11.77 -0.91
C THR A 76 1.59 -12.27 0.35
N ASN A 77 2.07 -11.80 1.49
CA ASN A 77 1.56 -12.18 2.79
C ASN A 77 0.58 -11.10 3.29
N PHE A 78 -0.70 -11.27 2.96
CA PHE A 78 -1.72 -10.29 3.30
C PHE A 78 -2.20 -10.41 4.73
N PHE A 79 -2.40 -9.26 5.36
CA PHE A 79 -3.07 -9.12 6.64
C PHE A 79 -4.54 -8.74 6.41
N ILE A 80 -5.30 -8.68 7.50
CA ILE A 80 -6.71 -8.33 7.47
C ILE A 80 -6.93 -6.94 6.87
N THR A 81 -8.05 -6.78 6.19
CA THR A 81 -8.48 -5.45 5.72
C THR A 81 -9.09 -4.66 6.86
N VAL A 82 -8.94 -3.34 6.80
CA VAL A 82 -9.44 -2.46 7.86
C VAL A 82 -10.07 -1.20 7.27
N ASP A 83 -10.93 -0.56 8.07
CA ASP A 83 -11.52 0.73 7.75
C ASP A 83 -11.34 1.69 8.91
N TRP A 84 -11.53 2.96 8.64
CA TRP A 84 -11.45 3.99 9.66
C TRP A 84 -12.82 4.17 10.34
N GLY A 85 -12.81 4.08 11.68
CA GLY A 85 -14.00 4.36 12.48
C GLY A 85 -15.19 3.50 12.10
N ASN A 86 -16.34 4.15 11.89
CA ASN A 86 -17.57 3.48 11.50
C ASN A 86 -17.83 3.51 10.01
N GLY A 87 -16.81 3.84 9.21
CA GLY A 87 -16.92 3.88 7.77
C GLY A 87 -17.06 2.48 7.16
N THR A 88 -17.53 2.47 5.94
CA THR A 88 -17.67 1.23 5.17
C THR A 88 -16.57 1.11 4.10
N GLY A 89 -15.59 2.00 4.14
CA GLY A 89 -14.50 2.01 3.16
C GLY A 89 -14.94 2.52 1.80
N ILE A 90 -14.26 2.04 0.80
CA ILE A 90 -14.55 2.39 -0.60
C ILE A 90 -15.51 1.35 -1.16
N SER A 91 -16.69 1.76 -1.40
CA SER A 91 -17.71 0.86 -1.96
C SER A 91 -18.17 1.32 -3.33
#